data_f07e15b56b70bda9e1a12854d7b23d16
#
_entry.id   f07e15b56b70bda9e1a12854d7b23d16
#
_cell.length_a   1.000
_cell.length_b   1.000
_cell.length_c   1.000
_cell.angle_alpha   90.00
_cell.angle_beta   90.00
_cell.angle_gamma   90.00
#
_symmetry.space_group_name_H-M   'P 1'
#
loop_
_entity.id
_entity.type
_entity.pdbx_description
1 polymer ?
#
loop_
_entity_poly.entity_id
_entity_poly.type
_entity_poly.pdbx_seq_one_letter_code
_entity_poly.pdbx_strand_id
1 'polypeptide(L)'
;MRMTELLFRHCLPHSLLTLIILLVLRRSSRQSSRTAYWVCIILLLGLLIPVQIQLPVAPAVTEPIKALPLAEIWIESADTPIFPLIDHSFSLSSSRLNVNGTQIITLLWLGGAAAALAIHLICNRRSMKMIQRWSKPADPSSLELLQQLQTKMKLKRKLRLVVCRQTATPCAMGLIRPTIILPDQKWEPEELSLILTHELIHIRQNDCWVRLLCLITRVIYWFNPVVYLLEMHLNQYCEQACDEAVIKNCSLEERHQYGSLLIKQARGKGQLPLLSTGFGLRPKQIQERLTLIMNQNYFKLNWKKS
;
A
#
# COMPACT_ATOMS: atom_id res chain seq x y z
N MET A 1 19.25 4.70 -20.33
CA MET A 1 18.25 3.68 -19.96
C MET A 1 16.96 4.40 -19.58
N ARG A 2 15.84 4.13 -20.24
CA ARG A 2 14.61 4.90 -20.06
C ARG A 2 13.91 4.43 -18.75
N MET A 3 13.34 5.35 -17.99
CA MET A 3 12.72 5.10 -16.67
C MET A 3 11.67 3.99 -16.71
N THR A 4 10.93 3.88 -17.82
CA THR A 4 9.92 2.80 -18.01
C THR A 4 10.55 1.41 -18.14
N GLU A 5 11.67 1.27 -18.83
CA GLU A 5 12.38 -0.02 -18.94
C GLU A 5 12.89 -0.49 -17.57
N LEU A 6 13.39 0.44 -16.76
CA LEU A 6 13.78 0.18 -15.38
C LEU A 6 12.59 -0.32 -14.55
N LEU A 7 11.46 0.39 -14.61
CA LEU A 7 10.26 0.01 -13.84
C LEU A 7 9.75 -1.38 -14.22
N PHE A 8 9.67 -1.70 -15.53
CA PHE A 8 9.19 -3.01 -15.98
C PHE A 8 10.19 -4.13 -15.65
N ARG A 9 11.48 -3.88 -15.81
CA ARG A 9 12.54 -4.87 -15.52
C ARG A 9 12.61 -5.22 -14.03
N HIS A 10 12.32 -4.25 -13.14
CA HIS A 10 12.24 -4.49 -11.70
C HIS A 10 10.91 -5.08 -11.26
N CYS A 11 9.82 -4.71 -11.91
CA CYS A 11 8.47 -5.08 -11.51
C CYS A 11 8.29 -6.61 -11.43
N LEU A 12 8.74 -7.37 -12.41
CA LEU A 12 8.54 -8.82 -12.47
C LEU A 12 9.25 -9.58 -11.34
N PRO A 13 10.59 -9.46 -11.15
CA PRO A 13 11.29 -10.22 -10.12
C PRO A 13 10.85 -9.84 -8.70
N HIS A 14 10.63 -8.52 -8.44
CA HIS A 14 10.13 -8.08 -7.13
C HIS A 14 8.70 -8.53 -6.87
N SER A 15 7.84 -8.57 -7.90
CA SER A 15 6.48 -9.09 -7.76
C SER A 15 6.47 -10.59 -7.46
N LEU A 16 7.33 -11.36 -8.12
CA LEU A 16 7.48 -12.79 -7.87
C LEU A 16 7.98 -13.05 -6.44
N LEU A 17 9.03 -12.34 -6.03
CA LEU A 17 9.56 -12.42 -4.67
C LEU A 17 8.50 -12.05 -3.63
N THR A 18 7.76 -10.96 -3.86
CA THR A 18 6.66 -10.52 -3.00
C THR A 18 5.60 -11.61 -2.88
N LEU A 19 5.21 -12.23 -3.99
CA LEU A 19 4.21 -13.29 -4.00
C LEU A 19 4.69 -14.51 -3.18
N ILE A 20 5.94 -14.95 -3.38
CA ILE A 20 6.53 -16.06 -2.63
C ILE A 20 6.53 -15.76 -1.14
N ILE A 21 6.98 -14.58 -0.72
CA ILE A 21 7.02 -14.19 0.69
C ILE A 21 5.61 -14.13 1.28
N LEU A 22 4.62 -13.58 0.57
CA LEU A 22 3.23 -13.56 1.02
C LEU A 22 2.66 -14.97 1.19
N LEU A 23 2.98 -15.90 0.32
CA LEU A 23 2.59 -17.31 0.46
C LEU A 23 3.23 -17.96 1.69
N VAL A 24 4.51 -17.70 1.94
CA VAL A 24 5.22 -18.18 3.14
C VAL A 24 4.60 -17.60 4.42
N LEU A 25 4.35 -16.28 4.44
CA LEU A 25 3.70 -15.62 5.58
C LEU A 25 2.31 -16.22 5.86
N ARG A 26 1.53 -16.46 4.81
CA ARG A 26 0.19 -17.07 4.94
C ARG A 26 0.24 -18.49 5.50
N ARG A 27 1.28 -19.28 5.15
CA ARG A 27 1.44 -20.65 5.63
C ARG A 27 2.00 -20.73 7.04
N SER A 28 2.73 -19.72 7.48
CA SER A 28 3.38 -19.67 8.79
C SER A 28 2.39 -19.21 9.87
N SER A 29 1.68 -20.17 10.47
CA SER A 29 0.72 -19.90 11.56
C SER A 29 1.37 -19.45 12.90
N ARG A 30 2.70 -19.47 13.00
CA ARG A 30 3.46 -19.16 14.23
C ARG A 30 4.01 -17.73 14.27
N GLN A 31 3.78 -16.92 13.25
CA GLN A 31 4.38 -15.59 13.16
C GLN A 31 3.48 -14.55 13.85
N SER A 32 4.11 -13.61 14.58
CA SER A 32 3.41 -12.45 15.14
C SER A 32 2.89 -11.57 14.00
N SER A 33 1.65 -11.10 14.13
CA SER A 33 1.04 -10.18 13.15
C SER A 33 1.88 -8.92 12.95
N ARG A 34 2.55 -8.47 14.02
CA ARG A 34 3.46 -7.33 13.96
C ARG A 34 4.68 -7.58 13.07
N THR A 35 5.27 -8.77 13.13
CA THR A 35 6.40 -9.15 12.27
C THR A 35 5.96 -9.21 10.81
N ALA A 36 4.80 -9.85 10.54
CA ALA A 36 4.24 -9.94 9.20
C ALA A 36 3.92 -8.54 8.62
N TYR A 37 3.41 -7.63 9.44
CA TYR A 37 3.18 -6.23 9.07
C TYR A 37 4.47 -5.52 8.63
N TRP A 38 5.57 -5.64 9.40
CA TRP A 38 6.86 -5.05 9.04
C TRP A 38 7.46 -5.66 7.78
N VAL A 39 7.31 -6.97 7.58
CA VAL A 39 7.76 -7.64 6.34
C VAL A 39 6.99 -7.06 5.14
N CYS A 40 5.68 -6.87 5.24
CA CYS A 40 4.90 -6.25 4.17
C CYS A 40 5.34 -4.81 3.87
N ILE A 41 5.71 -4.01 4.89
CA ILE A 41 6.26 -2.66 4.69
C ILE A 41 7.60 -2.72 3.95
N ILE A 42 8.47 -3.64 4.33
CA ILE A 42 9.78 -3.82 3.66
C ILE A 42 9.58 -4.21 2.20
N LEU A 43 8.65 -5.12 1.90
CA LEU A 43 8.30 -5.51 0.53
C LEU A 43 7.76 -4.32 -0.27
N LEU A 44 6.93 -3.49 0.36
CA LEU A 44 6.36 -2.29 -0.27
C LEU A 44 7.45 -1.27 -0.60
N LEU A 45 8.41 -1.06 0.31
CA LEU A 45 9.58 -0.20 0.08
C LEU A 45 10.50 -0.78 -1.00
N GLY A 46 10.71 -2.09 -1.02
CA GLY A 46 11.49 -2.78 -2.05
C GLY A 46 10.90 -2.60 -3.46
N LEU A 47 9.58 -2.51 -3.59
CA LEU A 47 8.94 -2.18 -4.86
C LEU A 47 9.20 -0.73 -5.30
N LEU A 48 9.28 0.21 -4.34
CA LEU A 48 9.48 1.63 -4.64
C LEU A 48 10.94 1.99 -4.92
N ILE A 49 11.88 1.29 -4.28
CA ILE A 49 13.31 1.54 -4.45
C ILE A 49 13.84 0.54 -5.49
N PRO A 50 14.23 0.98 -6.70
CA PRO A 50 14.77 0.08 -7.71
C PRO A 50 16.19 -0.35 -7.33
N VAL A 51 16.31 -1.28 -6.38
CA VAL A 51 17.58 -1.92 -6.04
C VAL A 51 17.89 -2.94 -7.13
N GLN A 52 18.92 -2.66 -7.94
CA GLN A 52 19.42 -3.64 -8.91
C GLN A 52 20.25 -4.68 -8.14
N ILE A 53 19.64 -5.80 -7.82
CA ILE A 53 20.40 -6.98 -7.39
C ILE A 53 21.05 -7.53 -8.65
N GLN A 54 22.29 -7.15 -8.91
CA GLN A 54 23.10 -7.80 -9.91
C GLN A 54 23.45 -9.18 -9.37
N LEU A 55 22.67 -10.18 -9.72
CA LEU A 55 23.09 -11.57 -9.54
C LEU A 55 24.35 -11.74 -10.41
N PRO A 56 25.47 -12.23 -9.87
CA PRO A 56 26.61 -12.57 -10.68
C PRO A 56 26.19 -13.69 -11.63
N VAL A 57 25.76 -13.32 -12.83
CA VAL A 57 25.61 -14.27 -13.92
C VAL A 57 27.03 -14.66 -14.27
N ALA A 58 27.36 -15.95 -14.06
CA ALA A 58 28.61 -16.51 -14.54
C ALA A 58 28.79 -16.05 -16.01
N PRO A 59 29.97 -15.55 -16.37
CA PRO A 59 30.17 -15.11 -17.75
C PRO A 59 29.87 -16.30 -18.66
N ALA A 60 28.87 -16.13 -19.50
CA ALA A 60 28.66 -17.05 -20.59
C ALA A 60 29.96 -17.04 -21.40
N VAL A 61 30.66 -18.16 -21.42
CA VAL A 61 31.83 -18.36 -22.25
C VAL A 61 31.35 -18.34 -23.70
N THR A 62 31.18 -17.13 -24.22
CA THR A 62 31.11 -16.90 -25.66
C THR A 62 32.53 -16.86 -26.17
N GLU A 63 33.13 -18.01 -26.42
CA GLU A 63 34.28 -18.04 -27.31
C GLU A 63 33.87 -17.43 -28.66
N PRO A 64 34.57 -16.40 -29.14
CA PRO A 64 34.28 -15.89 -30.44
C PRO A 64 34.60 -16.99 -31.44
N ILE A 65 33.57 -17.48 -32.13
CA ILE A 65 33.76 -18.34 -33.32
C ILE A 65 34.64 -17.51 -34.28
N LYS A 66 35.92 -17.94 -34.41
CA LYS A 66 36.82 -17.40 -35.41
C LYS A 66 36.17 -17.58 -36.79
N ALA A 67 35.61 -16.52 -37.30
CA ALA A 67 35.17 -16.49 -38.69
C ALA A 67 36.40 -16.75 -39.56
N LEU A 68 36.36 -17.82 -40.35
CA LEU A 68 37.35 -18.09 -41.41
C LEU A 68 37.37 -16.90 -42.36
N PRO A 69 38.55 -16.43 -42.78
CA PRO A 69 38.66 -15.35 -43.74
C PRO A 69 38.15 -15.85 -45.11
N LEU A 70 36.95 -15.44 -45.52
CA LEU A 70 36.52 -15.54 -46.90
C LEU A 70 37.33 -14.59 -47.77
N ALA A 71 37.97 -15.16 -48.75
CA ALA A 71 38.87 -14.51 -49.68
C ALA A 71 38.28 -13.20 -50.25
N GLU A 72 39.13 -12.18 -50.19
CA GLU A 72 38.92 -10.93 -50.94
C GLU A 72 38.83 -11.25 -52.44
N ILE A 73 37.65 -11.10 -53.03
CA ILE A 73 37.49 -11.09 -54.49
C ILE A 73 37.64 -9.63 -54.92
N TRP A 74 38.77 -9.33 -55.52
CA TRP A 74 39.02 -8.06 -56.17
C TRP A 74 38.11 -7.96 -57.40
N ILE A 75 37.16 -7.02 -57.40
CA ILE A 75 36.52 -6.52 -58.62
C ILE A 75 37.08 -5.13 -58.90
N GLU A 76 37.91 -5.10 -59.89
CA GLU A 76 38.54 -3.92 -60.41
C GLU A 76 37.54 -3.06 -61.19
N SER A 77 37.66 -1.79 -61.01
CA SER A 77 36.91 -0.67 -61.48
C SER A 77 36.62 -0.62 -63.02
N ALA A 78 35.46 -0.12 -63.36
CA ALA A 78 35.23 0.53 -64.62
C ALA A 78 34.25 1.72 -64.50
N ASP A 79 34.78 2.87 -64.77
CA ASP A 79 34.16 4.01 -65.46
C ASP A 79 33.00 4.77 -64.79
N THR A 80 33.38 5.94 -64.32
CA THR A 80 32.50 7.08 -64.02
C THR A 80 31.96 7.73 -65.27
N PRO A 81 30.67 8.05 -65.37
CA PRO A 81 30.23 9.24 -66.12
C PRO A 81 29.85 10.37 -65.20
N ILE A 82 30.52 11.47 -65.35
CA ILE A 82 30.20 12.77 -64.71
C ILE A 82 28.97 13.34 -65.44
N PHE A 83 27.85 13.33 -64.71
CA PHE A 83 26.72 14.21 -64.95
C PHE A 83 26.15 14.72 -63.65
N PRO A 84 26.13 16.03 -63.38
CA PRO A 84 25.43 16.60 -62.27
C PRO A 84 23.92 16.68 -62.60
N LEU A 85 23.15 15.68 -62.29
CA LEU A 85 21.69 15.80 -62.20
C LEU A 85 21.36 16.61 -60.96
N ILE A 86 21.01 17.86 -61.17
CA ILE A 86 20.39 18.72 -60.19
C ILE A 86 18.99 18.16 -59.93
N ASP A 87 18.90 17.28 -59.02
CA ASP A 87 17.61 16.75 -58.53
C ASP A 87 17.05 17.72 -57.48
N HIS A 88 16.26 18.70 -57.95
CA HIS A 88 15.41 19.51 -57.11
C HIS A 88 14.19 18.67 -56.65
N SER A 89 14.41 17.56 -55.98
CA SER A 89 13.38 16.95 -55.19
C SER A 89 13.19 17.77 -53.91
N PHE A 90 12.27 18.73 -54.00
CA PHE A 90 11.69 19.39 -52.83
C PHE A 90 10.99 18.32 -52.01
N SER A 91 11.74 17.63 -51.19
CA SER A 91 11.22 16.69 -50.22
C SER A 91 10.45 17.48 -49.16
N LEU A 92 9.16 17.57 -49.34
CA LEU A 92 8.23 17.88 -48.23
C LEU A 92 8.53 16.88 -47.14
N SER A 93 9.39 17.27 -46.21
CA SER A 93 9.61 16.56 -44.96
C SER A 93 8.31 16.55 -44.22
N SER A 94 7.44 15.58 -44.55
CA SER A 94 6.37 15.19 -43.64
C SER A 94 7.09 14.66 -42.40
N SER A 95 7.23 15.51 -41.42
CA SER A 95 7.64 15.12 -40.05
C SER A 95 6.60 14.16 -39.52
N ARG A 96 6.63 12.93 -40.02
CA ARG A 96 5.92 11.82 -39.36
C ARG A 96 6.51 11.78 -37.97
N LEU A 97 5.68 12.09 -36.96
CA LEU A 97 6.00 11.84 -35.56
C LEU A 97 6.36 10.35 -35.45
N ASN A 98 7.64 10.06 -35.56
CA ASN A 98 8.14 8.69 -35.43
C ASN A 98 8.05 8.30 -33.97
N VAL A 99 6.82 7.99 -33.54
CA VAL A 99 6.53 7.64 -32.15
C VAL A 99 7.07 6.23 -31.91
N ASN A 100 8.22 6.15 -31.28
CA ASN A 100 8.85 4.88 -30.94
C ASN A 100 7.91 4.12 -29.96
N GLY A 101 7.82 2.79 -30.08
CA GLY A 101 6.97 1.96 -29.22
C GLY A 101 7.18 2.20 -27.72
N THR A 102 8.40 2.54 -27.31
CA THR A 102 8.72 2.92 -25.91
C THR A 102 8.06 4.24 -25.49
N GLN A 103 7.85 5.19 -26.40
CA GLN A 103 7.13 6.43 -26.10
C GLN A 103 5.65 6.18 -25.90
N ILE A 104 5.04 5.30 -26.69
CA ILE A 104 3.64 4.90 -26.55
C ILE A 104 3.43 4.22 -25.16
N ILE A 105 4.29 3.25 -24.80
CA ILE A 105 4.22 2.58 -23.51
C ILE A 105 4.38 3.57 -22.36
N THR A 106 5.30 4.53 -22.48
CA THR A 106 5.51 5.56 -21.45
C THR A 106 4.28 6.46 -21.29
N LEU A 107 3.67 6.89 -22.39
CA LEU A 107 2.47 7.71 -22.38
C LEU A 107 1.27 6.95 -21.78
N LEU A 108 1.10 5.68 -22.16
CA LEU A 108 0.06 4.82 -21.59
C LEU A 108 0.25 4.64 -20.06
N TRP A 109 1.48 4.39 -19.62
CA TRP A 109 1.80 4.27 -18.21
C TRP A 109 1.53 5.56 -17.44
N LEU A 110 1.99 6.72 -17.96
CA LEU A 110 1.73 8.03 -17.34
C LEU A 110 0.23 8.35 -17.30
N GLY A 111 -0.50 8.06 -18.38
CA GLY A 111 -1.94 8.24 -18.45
C GLY A 111 -2.67 7.42 -17.41
N GLY A 112 -2.32 6.13 -17.26
CA GLY A 112 -2.88 5.25 -16.24
C GLY A 112 -2.55 5.69 -14.82
N ALA A 113 -1.31 6.11 -14.57
CA ALA A 113 -0.90 6.64 -13.26
C ALA A 113 -1.62 7.95 -12.91
N ALA A 114 -1.75 8.87 -13.87
CA ALA A 114 -2.49 10.11 -13.69
C ALA A 114 -3.98 9.85 -13.42
N ALA A 115 -4.60 8.93 -14.15
CA ALA A 115 -5.99 8.53 -13.93
C ALA A 115 -6.17 7.89 -12.54
N ALA A 116 -5.30 6.97 -12.14
CA ALA A 116 -5.32 6.36 -10.82
C ALA A 116 -5.18 7.42 -9.71
N LEU A 117 -4.23 8.33 -9.84
CA LEU A 117 -4.04 9.43 -8.89
C LEU A 117 -5.26 10.35 -8.83
N ALA A 118 -5.81 10.74 -9.98
CA ALA A 118 -6.99 11.59 -10.05
C ALA A 118 -8.21 10.95 -9.36
N ILE A 119 -8.48 9.68 -9.63
CA ILE A 119 -9.55 8.92 -8.97
C ILE A 119 -9.36 8.94 -7.45
N HIS A 120 -8.13 8.66 -6.97
CA HIS A 120 -7.82 8.65 -5.55
C HIS A 120 -7.98 10.02 -4.90
N LEU A 121 -7.52 11.08 -5.55
CA LEU A 121 -7.68 12.44 -5.04
C LEU A 121 -9.14 12.87 -5.00
N ILE A 122 -9.92 12.56 -6.03
CA ILE A 122 -11.36 12.87 -6.08
C ILE A 122 -12.10 12.14 -4.98
N CYS A 123 -11.87 10.81 -4.82
CA CYS A 123 -12.48 10.02 -3.76
C CYS A 123 -12.12 10.54 -2.37
N ASN A 124 -10.83 10.83 -2.14
CA ASN A 124 -10.38 11.39 -0.86
C ASN A 124 -10.99 12.76 -0.57
N ARG A 125 -11.03 13.68 -1.55
CA ARG A 125 -11.65 15.00 -1.40
C ARG A 125 -13.15 14.89 -1.12
N ARG A 126 -13.87 13.97 -1.79
CA ARG A 126 -15.30 13.74 -1.54
C ARG A 126 -15.53 13.25 -0.10
N SER A 127 -14.78 12.25 0.33
CA SER A 127 -14.86 11.72 1.70
C SER A 127 -14.52 12.78 2.74
N MET A 128 -13.47 13.59 2.52
CA MET A 128 -13.08 14.67 3.43
C MET A 128 -14.17 15.74 3.53
N LYS A 129 -14.73 16.19 2.40
CA LYS A 129 -15.85 17.16 2.39
C LYS A 129 -17.07 16.60 3.11
N MET A 130 -17.40 15.33 2.91
CA MET A 130 -18.50 14.64 3.59
C MET A 130 -18.28 14.67 5.11
N ILE A 131 -17.10 14.28 5.57
CA ILE A 131 -16.77 14.28 7.01
C ILE A 131 -16.83 15.70 7.57
N GLN A 132 -16.21 16.69 6.91
CA GLN A 132 -16.24 18.08 7.38
C GLN A 132 -17.65 18.64 7.50
N ARG A 133 -18.54 18.28 6.56
CA ARG A 133 -19.92 18.75 6.55
C ARG A 133 -20.80 18.10 7.63
N TRP A 134 -20.56 16.84 7.96
CA TRP A 134 -21.41 16.03 8.82
C TRP A 134 -20.77 15.71 10.19
N SER A 135 -19.60 16.27 10.48
CA SER A 135 -18.95 16.06 11.76
C SER A 135 -19.40 17.11 12.79
N LYS A 136 -19.58 16.63 14.01
CA LYS A 136 -19.83 17.42 15.20
C LYS A 136 -18.69 17.24 16.19
N PRO A 137 -18.39 18.21 17.07
CA PRO A 137 -17.49 17.96 18.20
C PRO A 137 -17.98 16.78 19.02
N ALA A 138 -17.04 16.00 19.56
CA ALA A 138 -17.38 14.94 20.52
C ALA A 138 -17.82 15.57 21.85
N ASP A 139 -18.59 14.82 22.63
CA ASP A 139 -19.01 15.21 23.97
C ASP A 139 -17.81 15.34 24.94
N PRO A 140 -17.92 16.16 25.99
CA PRO A 140 -16.82 16.40 26.93
C PRO A 140 -16.30 15.12 27.59
N SER A 141 -17.18 14.19 27.94
CA SER A 141 -16.80 12.90 28.58
C SER A 141 -15.93 12.03 27.66
N SER A 142 -16.25 11.96 26.36
CA SER A 142 -15.43 11.29 25.36
C SER A 142 -14.08 11.95 25.16
N LEU A 143 -14.00 13.28 25.23
CA LEU A 143 -12.74 14.04 25.15
C LEU A 143 -11.86 13.79 26.37
N GLU A 144 -12.42 13.76 27.57
CA GLU A 144 -11.70 13.42 28.81
C GLU A 144 -11.12 12.01 28.76
N LEU A 145 -11.93 11.03 28.32
CA LEU A 145 -11.48 9.66 28.15
C LEU A 145 -10.33 9.56 27.14
N LEU A 146 -10.43 10.28 26.00
CA LEU A 146 -9.35 10.33 25.02
C LEU A 146 -8.06 10.88 25.63
N GLN A 147 -8.13 11.98 26.42
CA GLN A 147 -6.97 12.60 27.06
C GLN A 147 -6.33 11.66 28.08
N GLN A 148 -7.12 10.95 28.88
CA GLN A 148 -6.65 9.95 29.84
C GLN A 148 -5.88 8.81 29.10
N LEU A 149 -6.48 8.25 28.06
CA LEU A 149 -5.86 7.19 27.26
C LEU A 149 -4.59 7.69 26.54
N GLN A 150 -4.63 8.90 26.02
CA GLN A 150 -3.48 9.52 25.36
C GLN A 150 -2.29 9.69 26.32
N THR A 151 -2.56 10.14 27.54
CA THR A 151 -1.56 10.26 28.62
C THR A 151 -1.01 8.90 29.03
N LYS A 152 -1.88 7.91 29.23
CA LYS A 152 -1.51 6.52 29.55
C LYS A 152 -0.60 5.91 28.47
N MET A 153 -0.86 6.21 27.20
CA MET A 153 -0.09 5.73 26.06
C MET A 153 1.12 6.61 25.72
N LYS A 154 1.38 7.68 26.48
CA LYS A 154 2.48 8.65 26.28
C LYS A 154 2.50 9.26 24.87
N LEU A 155 1.33 9.53 24.28
CA LEU A 155 1.20 10.14 22.96
C LEU A 155 1.23 11.67 23.07
N LYS A 156 2.29 12.32 22.55
CA LYS A 156 2.46 13.77 22.62
C LYS A 156 1.78 14.56 21.47
N ARG A 157 1.16 13.87 20.53
CA ARG A 157 0.51 14.51 19.37
C ARG A 157 -0.82 15.15 19.77
N LYS A 158 -1.12 16.34 19.23
CA LYS A 158 -2.45 16.95 19.37
C LYS A 158 -3.44 16.16 18.51
N LEU A 159 -4.41 15.54 19.15
CA LEU A 159 -5.47 14.75 18.53
C LEU A 159 -6.77 15.55 18.52
N ARG A 160 -7.60 15.28 17.51
CA ARG A 160 -8.97 15.77 17.43
C ARG A 160 -9.91 14.57 17.49
N LEU A 161 -11.02 14.72 18.19
CA LEU A 161 -12.10 13.74 18.23
C LEU A 161 -13.36 14.38 17.69
N VAL A 162 -13.97 13.75 16.70
CA VAL A 162 -15.20 14.21 16.08
C VAL A 162 -16.18 13.05 15.92
N VAL A 163 -17.46 13.37 15.96
CA VAL A 163 -18.54 12.42 15.72
C VAL A 163 -19.13 12.71 14.35
N CYS A 164 -19.27 11.68 13.51
CA CYS A 164 -19.79 11.84 12.15
C CYS A 164 -20.91 10.83 11.88
N ARG A 165 -22.07 11.36 11.45
CA ARG A 165 -23.27 10.56 11.19
C ARG A 165 -23.14 9.65 9.96
N GLN A 166 -22.23 9.98 9.05
CA GLN A 166 -22.05 9.25 7.78
C GLN A 166 -21.02 8.13 7.87
N THR A 167 -20.28 8.02 8.98
CA THR A 167 -19.33 6.93 9.19
C THR A 167 -20.01 5.81 9.98
N ALA A 168 -19.83 4.57 9.53
CA ALA A 168 -20.39 3.42 10.22
C ALA A 168 -19.42 2.79 11.22
N THR A 169 -18.13 3.02 11.01
CA THR A 169 -17.06 2.46 11.85
C THR A 169 -16.15 3.59 12.34
N PRO A 170 -15.62 3.49 13.56
CA PRO A 170 -14.55 4.36 14.01
C PRO A 170 -13.37 4.32 13.06
N CYS A 171 -12.64 5.41 12.93
CA CYS A 171 -11.41 5.44 12.15
C CYS A 171 -10.53 6.63 12.55
N ALA A 172 -9.23 6.47 12.43
CA ALA A 172 -8.28 7.55 12.53
C ALA A 172 -7.85 8.03 11.12
N MET A 173 -7.66 9.33 10.96
CA MET A 173 -7.20 9.94 9.72
C MET A 173 -6.30 11.15 9.99
N GLY A 174 -5.52 11.54 8.99
CA GLY A 174 -4.63 12.71 9.07
C GLY A 174 -3.19 12.34 9.38
N LEU A 175 -2.27 12.86 8.56
CA LEU A 175 -0.83 12.55 8.64
C LEU A 175 -0.14 13.39 9.74
N ILE A 176 -0.44 14.69 9.81
CA ILE A 176 0.23 15.64 10.72
C ILE A 176 -0.63 15.88 11.95
N ARG A 177 -1.92 16.10 11.76
CA ARG A 177 -2.91 16.35 12.83
C ARG A 177 -3.94 15.23 12.82
N PRO A 178 -3.68 14.11 13.54
CA PRO A 178 -4.57 12.98 13.53
C PRO A 178 -5.93 13.35 14.12
N THR A 179 -6.98 12.88 13.46
CA THR A 179 -8.37 13.07 13.88
C THR A 179 -9.01 11.69 13.96
N ILE A 180 -9.56 11.38 15.13
CA ILE A 180 -10.39 10.18 15.33
C ILE A 180 -11.82 10.56 15.03
N ILE A 181 -12.50 9.75 14.22
CA ILE A 181 -13.89 9.93 13.83
C ILE A 181 -14.68 8.78 14.40
N LEU A 182 -15.68 9.09 15.20
CA LEU A 182 -16.61 8.12 15.76
C LEU A 182 -17.95 8.18 15.00
N PRO A 183 -18.64 7.06 14.82
CA PRO A 183 -20.04 7.04 14.42
C PRO A 183 -20.94 7.76 15.42
N ASP A 184 -22.00 8.41 14.93
CA ASP A 184 -23.00 9.10 15.75
C ASP A 184 -23.95 8.06 16.39
N GLN A 185 -23.46 7.39 17.41
CA GLN A 185 -24.22 6.43 18.22
C GLN A 185 -23.79 6.53 19.69
N LYS A 186 -24.64 6.04 20.58
CA LYS A 186 -24.29 5.95 22.00
C LYS A 186 -23.30 4.80 22.22
N TRP A 187 -22.28 5.09 22.98
CA TRP A 187 -21.23 4.14 23.36
C TRP A 187 -21.24 3.99 24.89
N GLU A 188 -21.15 2.76 25.36
CA GLU A 188 -20.83 2.52 26.76
C GLU A 188 -19.38 2.94 27.03
N PRO A 189 -19.05 3.47 28.22
CA PRO A 189 -17.70 3.97 28.51
C PRO A 189 -16.60 2.93 28.25
N GLU A 190 -16.84 1.68 28.57
CA GLU A 190 -15.94 0.55 28.38
C GLU A 190 -15.73 0.27 26.87
N GLU A 191 -16.82 0.24 26.09
CA GLU A 191 -16.78 0.07 24.63
C GLU A 191 -15.96 1.19 24.00
N LEU A 192 -16.22 2.44 24.40
CA LEU A 192 -15.53 3.62 23.89
C LEU A 192 -14.04 3.59 24.23
N SER A 193 -13.67 3.16 25.43
CA SER A 193 -12.28 2.99 25.85
C SER A 193 -11.52 2.01 24.97
N LEU A 194 -12.13 0.87 24.63
CA LEU A 194 -11.53 -0.14 23.77
C LEU A 194 -11.35 0.39 22.33
N ILE A 195 -12.37 1.07 21.80
CA ILE A 195 -12.32 1.69 20.47
C ILE A 195 -11.23 2.77 20.39
N LEU A 196 -11.24 3.71 21.33
CA LEU A 196 -10.25 4.78 21.35
C LEU A 196 -8.83 4.23 21.53
N THR A 197 -8.66 3.18 22.33
CA THR A 197 -7.37 2.49 22.47
C THR A 197 -6.91 1.91 21.14
N HIS A 198 -7.79 1.26 20.39
CA HIS A 198 -7.48 0.74 19.05
C HIS A 198 -7.06 1.84 18.08
N GLU A 199 -7.83 2.92 17.99
CA GLU A 199 -7.50 4.05 17.10
C GLU A 199 -6.20 4.78 17.52
N LEU A 200 -5.93 4.88 18.81
CA LEU A 200 -4.68 5.43 19.33
C LEU A 200 -3.46 4.57 18.98
N ILE A 201 -3.63 3.25 18.91
CA ILE A 201 -2.56 2.34 18.45
C ILE A 201 -2.22 2.61 16.98
N HIS A 202 -3.21 2.75 16.10
CA HIS A 202 -3.00 3.14 14.70
C HIS A 202 -2.22 4.46 14.57
N ILE A 203 -2.59 5.46 15.37
CA ILE A 203 -1.90 6.76 15.39
C ILE A 203 -0.47 6.62 15.88
N ARG A 204 -0.23 5.81 16.92
CA ARG A 204 1.10 5.53 17.47
C ARG A 204 2.00 4.82 16.47
N GLN A 205 1.45 3.89 15.68
CA GLN A 205 2.18 3.14 14.65
C GLN A 205 2.37 3.93 13.36
N ASN A 206 1.77 5.12 13.24
CA ASN A 206 1.80 5.94 12.04
C ASN A 206 1.18 5.28 10.80
N ASP A 207 0.15 4.48 10.96
CA ASP A 207 -0.46 3.71 9.88
C ASP A 207 -0.99 4.56 8.72
N CYS A 208 -1.37 5.82 8.97
CA CYS A 208 -1.72 6.77 7.91
C CYS A 208 -0.57 7.03 6.93
N TRP A 209 0.68 7.02 7.39
CA TRP A 209 1.86 7.16 6.52
C TRP A 209 2.10 5.91 5.68
N VAL A 210 1.90 4.73 6.28
CA VAL A 210 1.98 3.46 5.56
C VAL A 210 0.92 3.40 4.45
N ARG A 211 -0.29 3.90 4.71
CA ARG A 211 -1.36 4.01 3.69
C ARG A 211 -1.01 4.99 2.58
N LEU A 212 -0.35 6.10 2.89
CA LEU A 212 0.15 7.01 1.87
C LEU A 212 1.20 6.30 1.00
N LEU A 213 2.08 5.51 1.61
CA LEU A 213 3.08 4.72 0.87
C LEU A 213 2.40 3.69 -0.05
N CYS A 214 1.36 2.98 0.42
CA CYS A 214 0.54 2.08 -0.40
C CYS A 214 -0.09 2.82 -1.58
N LEU A 215 -0.63 4.02 -1.34
CA LEU A 215 -1.22 4.83 -2.39
C LEU A 215 -0.19 5.20 -3.48
N ILE A 216 1.00 5.65 -3.08
CA ILE A 216 2.09 5.99 -4.02
C ILE A 216 2.47 4.75 -4.83
N THR A 217 2.69 3.61 -4.18
CA THR A 217 3.03 2.35 -4.86
C THR A 217 1.93 1.93 -5.83
N ARG A 218 0.66 2.06 -5.44
CA ARG A 218 -0.49 1.72 -6.27
C ARG A 218 -0.66 2.64 -7.48
N VAL A 219 -0.30 3.91 -7.36
CA VAL A 219 -0.31 4.85 -8.49
C VAL A 219 0.80 4.53 -9.48
N ILE A 220 2.01 4.23 -9.00
CA ILE A 220 3.16 3.89 -9.85
C ILE A 220 2.93 2.55 -10.56
N TYR A 221 2.48 1.54 -9.82
CA TYR A 221 2.29 0.17 -10.28
C TYR A 221 0.80 -0.19 -10.45
N TRP A 222 0.00 0.77 -10.97
CA TRP A 222 -1.46 0.62 -11.11
C TRP A 222 -1.89 -0.62 -11.88
N PHE A 223 -1.04 -1.11 -12.78
CA PHE A 223 -1.26 -2.29 -13.62
C PHE A 223 -0.86 -3.61 -12.93
N ASN A 224 -0.16 -3.57 -11.78
CA ASN A 224 0.40 -4.75 -11.13
C ASN A 224 -0.54 -5.32 -10.05
N PRO A 225 -1.15 -6.50 -10.25
CA PRO A 225 -2.08 -7.09 -9.28
C PRO A 225 -1.41 -7.47 -7.95
N VAL A 226 -0.09 -7.74 -7.94
CA VAL A 226 0.63 -8.11 -6.71
C VAL A 226 0.67 -6.97 -5.71
N VAL A 227 0.68 -5.72 -6.17
CA VAL A 227 0.63 -4.53 -5.30
C VAL A 227 -0.69 -4.48 -4.53
N TYR A 228 -1.81 -4.78 -5.18
CA TYR A 228 -3.13 -4.83 -4.53
C TYR A 228 -3.22 -5.99 -3.53
N LEU A 229 -2.62 -7.12 -3.85
CA LEU A 229 -2.54 -8.27 -2.96
C LEU A 229 -1.68 -7.94 -1.72
N LEU A 230 -0.53 -7.32 -1.91
CA LEU A 230 0.36 -6.87 -0.83
C LEU A 230 -0.36 -5.87 0.09
N GLU A 231 -1.04 -4.87 -0.48
CA GLU A 231 -1.85 -3.89 0.28
C GLU A 231 -2.93 -4.59 1.11
N MET A 232 -3.62 -5.58 0.54
CA MET A 232 -4.65 -6.34 1.24
C MET A 232 -4.08 -7.08 2.46
N HIS A 233 -2.95 -7.75 2.32
CA HIS A 233 -2.29 -8.45 3.42
C HIS A 233 -1.70 -7.50 4.46
N LEU A 234 -1.08 -6.40 4.00
CA LEU A 234 -0.55 -5.37 4.88
C LEU A 234 -1.64 -4.79 5.78
N ASN A 235 -2.81 -4.48 5.21
CA ASN A 235 -3.96 -3.98 5.94
C ASN A 235 -4.46 -5.02 6.96
N GLN A 236 -4.55 -6.28 6.58
CA GLN A 236 -4.96 -7.37 7.45
C GLN A 236 -4.01 -7.52 8.65
N TYR A 237 -2.70 -7.54 8.42
CA TYR A 237 -1.71 -7.65 9.50
C TYR A 237 -1.64 -6.39 10.38
N CYS A 238 -1.90 -5.21 9.80
CA CYS A 238 -2.03 -3.96 10.55
C CYS A 238 -3.16 -4.06 11.58
N GLU A 239 -4.37 -4.47 11.15
CA GLU A 239 -5.52 -4.66 12.04
C GLU A 239 -5.24 -5.71 13.12
N GLN A 240 -4.69 -6.86 12.74
CA GLN A 240 -4.33 -7.92 13.69
C GLN A 240 -3.28 -7.47 14.72
N ALA A 241 -2.28 -6.69 14.29
CA ALA A 241 -1.27 -6.14 15.20
C ALA A 241 -1.86 -5.10 16.16
N CYS A 242 -2.85 -4.32 15.73
CA CYS A 242 -3.60 -3.41 16.59
C CYS A 242 -4.46 -4.19 17.60
N ASP A 243 -5.17 -5.22 17.14
CA ASP A 243 -5.96 -6.07 18.03
C ASP A 243 -5.08 -6.75 19.09
N GLU A 244 -3.95 -7.34 18.69
CA GLU A 244 -2.98 -7.92 19.62
C GLU A 244 -2.55 -6.92 20.71
N ALA A 245 -2.31 -5.66 20.30
CA ALA A 245 -1.90 -4.61 21.23
C ALA A 245 -3.02 -4.17 22.18
N VAL A 246 -4.28 -4.14 21.71
CA VAL A 246 -5.45 -3.85 22.56
C VAL A 246 -5.62 -4.92 23.60
N ILE A 247 -5.68 -6.19 23.18
CA ILE A 247 -6.04 -7.31 24.07
C ILE A 247 -4.89 -7.81 24.93
N LYS A 248 -3.69 -7.25 24.80
CA LYS A 248 -2.49 -7.67 25.51
C LYS A 248 -2.70 -7.74 27.03
N ASN A 249 -3.39 -6.75 27.58
CA ASN A 249 -3.62 -6.61 29.00
C ASN A 249 -5.10 -6.81 29.37
N CYS A 250 -5.94 -7.30 28.45
CA CYS A 250 -7.35 -7.51 28.67
C CYS A 250 -7.62 -8.85 29.33
N SER A 251 -8.55 -8.88 30.29
CA SER A 251 -9.17 -10.08 30.83
C SER A 251 -9.94 -10.84 29.75
N LEU A 252 -10.36 -12.06 30.04
CA LEU A 252 -11.17 -12.84 29.10
C LEU A 252 -12.50 -12.13 28.77
N GLU A 253 -13.11 -11.52 29.80
CA GLU A 253 -14.37 -10.80 29.65
C GLU A 253 -14.23 -9.56 28.76
N GLU A 254 -13.20 -8.75 28.98
CA GLU A 254 -12.88 -7.61 28.11
C GLU A 254 -12.58 -8.03 26.66
N ARG A 255 -11.98 -9.19 26.43
CA ARG A 255 -11.79 -9.76 25.10
C ARG A 255 -13.10 -10.15 24.43
N HIS A 256 -14.04 -10.73 25.20
CA HIS A 256 -15.39 -11.03 24.71
C HIS A 256 -16.14 -9.74 24.33
N GLN A 257 -16.06 -8.71 25.17
CA GLN A 257 -16.63 -7.40 24.87
C GLN A 257 -16.02 -6.81 23.59
N TYR A 258 -14.69 -6.85 23.48
CA TYR A 258 -14.00 -6.36 22.27
C TYR A 258 -14.37 -7.14 21.01
N GLY A 259 -14.47 -8.46 21.08
CA GLY A 259 -14.93 -9.30 19.98
C GLY A 259 -16.37 -8.98 19.55
N SER A 260 -17.27 -8.79 20.50
CA SER A 260 -18.67 -8.39 20.26
C SER A 260 -18.75 -7.02 19.59
N LEU A 261 -17.89 -6.10 20.00
CA LEU A 261 -17.76 -4.76 19.42
C LEU A 261 -17.33 -4.81 17.96
N LEU A 262 -16.35 -5.65 17.60
CA LEU A 262 -15.93 -5.85 16.22
C LEU A 262 -17.06 -6.40 15.35
N ILE A 263 -17.86 -7.33 15.86
CA ILE A 263 -19.04 -7.83 15.13
C ILE A 263 -20.08 -6.72 14.93
N LYS A 264 -20.33 -5.89 15.95
CA LYS A 264 -21.24 -4.75 15.88
C LYS A 264 -20.80 -3.75 14.79
N GLN A 265 -19.49 -3.44 14.75
CA GLN A 265 -18.90 -2.57 13.74
C GLN A 265 -18.96 -3.15 12.33
N ALA A 266 -18.76 -4.45 12.18
CA ALA A 266 -18.79 -5.14 10.89
C ALA A 266 -20.16 -5.11 10.20
N ARG A 267 -21.24 -4.93 10.95
CA ARG A 267 -22.60 -4.79 10.42
C ARG A 267 -22.88 -3.38 9.89
N GLY A 268 -22.08 -2.40 10.26
CA GLY A 268 -22.22 -1.02 9.81
C GLY A 268 -21.85 -0.87 8.33
N LYS A 269 -22.70 -0.21 7.54
CA LYS A 269 -22.43 0.18 6.16
C LYS A 269 -22.09 1.67 6.12
N GLY A 270 -20.84 2.03 5.87
CA GLY A 270 -20.43 3.43 5.77
C GLY A 270 -19.29 3.62 4.77
N GLN A 271 -19.14 4.84 4.26
CA GLN A 271 -18.03 5.23 3.41
C GLN A 271 -16.88 5.73 4.29
N LEU A 272 -15.69 5.20 4.06
CA LEU A 272 -14.48 5.62 4.76
C LEU A 272 -13.56 6.40 3.83
N PRO A 273 -12.83 7.41 4.35
CA PRO A 273 -11.80 8.08 3.58
C PRO A 273 -10.66 7.13 3.20
N LEU A 274 -10.10 7.35 2.01
CA LEU A 274 -9.04 6.52 1.45
C LEU A 274 -7.80 6.40 2.35
N LEU A 275 -7.44 7.49 3.04
CA LEU A 275 -6.30 7.56 3.95
C LEU A 275 -6.70 7.41 5.42
N SER A 276 -7.84 6.79 5.69
CA SER A 276 -8.27 6.46 7.06
C SER A 276 -7.82 5.06 7.46
N THR A 277 -7.75 4.79 8.75
CA THR A 277 -7.40 3.46 9.28
C THR A 277 -8.53 2.44 9.16
N GLY A 278 -9.77 2.89 8.96
CA GLY A 278 -10.91 1.99 8.79
C GLY A 278 -10.94 1.33 7.40
N PHE A 279 -11.21 0.03 7.36
CA PHE A 279 -11.46 -0.74 6.13
C PHE A 279 -12.84 -1.34 6.12
N GLY A 280 -13.41 -1.49 4.92
CA GLY A 280 -14.55 -2.38 4.72
C GLY A 280 -14.12 -3.82 5.06
N LEU A 281 -14.54 -4.30 6.22
CA LEU A 281 -14.16 -5.62 6.72
C LEU A 281 -14.80 -6.72 5.87
N ARG A 282 -13.97 -7.58 5.26
CA ARG A 282 -14.46 -8.80 4.61
C ARG A 282 -14.79 -9.83 5.71
N PRO A 283 -15.86 -10.64 5.55
CA PRO A 283 -16.28 -11.62 6.57
C PRO A 283 -15.14 -12.51 7.08
N LYS A 284 -14.27 -12.95 6.17
CA LYS A 284 -13.11 -13.77 6.50
C LYS A 284 -12.10 -13.05 7.39
N GLN A 285 -11.86 -11.76 7.14
CA GLN A 285 -10.93 -10.97 7.97
C GLN A 285 -11.46 -10.77 9.38
N ILE A 286 -12.78 -10.59 9.54
CA ILE A 286 -13.42 -10.49 10.84
C ILE A 286 -13.26 -11.82 11.59
N GLN A 287 -13.52 -12.95 10.94
CA GLN A 287 -13.36 -14.27 11.53
C GLN A 287 -11.91 -14.51 12.00
N GLU A 288 -10.92 -14.14 11.20
CA GLU A 288 -9.51 -14.26 11.56
C GLU A 288 -9.14 -13.37 12.75
N ARG A 289 -9.63 -12.11 12.81
CA ARG A 289 -9.46 -11.21 13.95
C ARG A 289 -10.11 -11.78 15.21
N LEU A 290 -11.35 -12.27 15.14
CA LEU A 290 -12.04 -12.89 16.27
C LEU A 290 -11.31 -14.13 16.78
N THR A 291 -10.83 -15.00 15.89
CA THR A 291 -10.04 -16.17 16.26
C THR A 291 -8.76 -15.76 17.00
N LEU A 292 -8.08 -14.72 16.55
CA LEU A 292 -6.90 -14.18 17.21
C LEU A 292 -7.23 -13.65 18.62
N ILE A 293 -8.31 -12.87 18.76
CA ILE A 293 -8.73 -12.27 20.03
C ILE A 293 -9.08 -13.34 21.07
N MET A 294 -9.75 -14.41 20.64
CA MET A 294 -10.23 -15.48 21.55
C MET A 294 -9.15 -16.53 21.86
N ASN A 295 -8.10 -16.63 21.06
CA ASN A 295 -7.07 -17.67 21.23
C ASN A 295 -6.05 -17.29 22.31
N GLN A 296 -6.26 -17.78 23.54
CA GLN A 296 -5.37 -17.54 24.68
C GLN A 296 -3.95 -18.13 24.48
N ASN A 297 -3.79 -19.21 23.72
CA ASN A 297 -2.51 -19.89 23.52
C ASN A 297 -1.57 -19.11 22.58
N TYR A 298 -2.12 -18.28 21.71
CA TYR A 298 -1.35 -17.44 20.80
C TYR A 298 -0.40 -16.48 21.55
N PHE A 299 -0.83 -15.94 22.68
CA PHE A 299 -0.05 -15.00 23.50
C PHE A 299 1.05 -15.69 24.34
N LYS A 300 0.81 -16.89 24.85
CA LYS A 300 1.80 -17.63 25.65
C LYS A 300 3.02 -18.06 24.82
N LEU A 301 2.82 -18.34 23.53
CA LEU A 301 3.90 -18.80 22.62
C LEU A 301 4.79 -17.67 22.12
N ASN A 302 4.22 -16.49 21.84
CA ASN A 302 4.97 -15.37 21.26
C ASN A 302 5.70 -14.52 22.33
N TRP A 303 5.24 -14.53 23.58
CA TRP A 303 5.85 -13.75 24.67
C TRP A 303 7.18 -14.31 25.17
N LYS A 304 7.42 -15.61 25.03
CA LYS A 304 8.71 -16.24 25.43
C LYS A 304 9.86 -15.98 24.46
N LYS A 305 9.61 -15.32 23.32
CA LYS A 305 10.59 -15.05 22.26
C LYS A 305 10.89 -13.55 22.01
N SER A 306 10.28 -12.66 22.77
CA SER A 306 10.51 -11.22 22.75
C SER A 306 11.14 -10.75 24.06
#